data_32fd29978b3687b7b356c7108a12a5eb
#
_entry.id   32fd29978b3687b7b356c7108a12a5eb
#
_cell.length_a   1.000
_cell.length_b   1.000
_cell.length_c   1.000
_cell.angle_alpha   90.00
_cell.angle_beta   90.00
_cell.angle_gamma   90.00
#
_symmetry.space_group_name_H-M   'P 1'
#
loop_
_entity.id
_entity.type
_entity.pdbx_description
1 polymer ?
#
loop_
_entity_poly.entity_id
_entity_poly.type
_entity_poly.pdbx_seq_one_letter_code
_entity_poly.pdbx_strand_id
1 'polypeptide(L)'
;MWQEWQHNTLLRTRGRLRVGQKLCFKGNGRSAEAEIAALLGDGRVRLAFAARTIPHALGEMPLPPYIRRPRAEAADAARYQTVFARAPGSVAAPTAGLHLGEALLTALRARGIGIAELVLHVGIGTFRPLRPAQIAEGRLHAERFELPAATAAQVNESRRSGGRVVAVGTTSARVLESCAAAGGVAARRGETSLFLRPGSRFRVCDALLTNFHLPRSSLLLLVCAFAGREPVLAAYAEAIRRGYRFYSYGDAMLLQ
;
A
#
# COMPACT_ATOMS: atom_id res chain seq x y z
N MET A 1 22.75 -11.29 24.03
CA MET A 1 22.51 -12.19 22.89
C MET A 1 21.11 -11.90 22.28
N TRP A 2 20.92 -10.67 21.71
CA TRP A 2 19.65 -10.19 21.14
C TRP A 2 19.82 -9.83 19.65
N GLN A 3 20.80 -10.40 18.94
CA GLN A 3 21.20 -9.93 17.60
C GLN A 3 20.42 -10.51 16.43
N GLU A 4 19.54 -11.50 16.62
CA GLU A 4 19.01 -12.24 15.47
C GLU A 4 17.72 -11.69 14.84
N TRP A 5 16.89 -10.90 15.57
CA TRP A 5 15.61 -10.46 15.03
C TRP A 5 15.37 -8.97 15.26
N GLN A 6 15.77 -8.17 14.29
CA GLN A 6 15.66 -6.72 14.34
C GLN A 6 14.49 -6.21 13.47
N HIS A 7 13.65 -5.35 14.06
CA HIS A 7 12.54 -4.71 13.42
C HIS A 7 12.66 -3.19 13.46
N ASN A 8 12.62 -2.54 12.29
CA ASN A 8 12.51 -1.09 12.23
C ASN A 8 11.04 -0.69 12.47
N THR A 9 10.79 0.11 13.48
CA THR A 9 9.44 0.52 13.87
C THR A 9 9.37 2.00 14.20
N LEU A 10 8.17 2.56 14.19
CA LEU A 10 7.88 3.88 14.73
C LEU A 10 7.45 3.70 16.18
N LEU A 11 8.16 4.32 17.11
CA LEU A 11 7.85 4.27 18.55
C LEU A 11 7.37 5.64 19.02
N ARG A 12 6.20 5.68 19.68
CA ARG A 12 5.71 6.86 20.40
C ARG A 12 5.94 6.67 21.89
N THR A 13 6.60 7.64 22.51
CA THR A 13 6.82 7.65 23.95
C THR A 13 6.77 9.07 24.49
N ARG A 14 6.52 9.23 25.79
CA ARG A 14 6.62 10.52 26.50
C ARG A 14 8.05 10.78 26.99
N GLY A 15 8.92 9.78 27.00
CA GLY A 15 10.30 9.86 27.49
C GLY A 15 11.32 9.87 26.36
N ARG A 16 12.59 10.20 26.71
CA ARG A 16 13.72 10.12 25.79
C ARG A 16 14.14 8.65 25.62
N LEU A 17 14.20 8.20 24.37
CA LEU A 17 14.65 6.86 24.02
C LEU A 17 16.19 6.79 24.03
N ARG A 18 16.73 5.62 24.42
CA ARG A 18 18.17 5.34 24.44
C ARG A 18 18.43 3.94 23.85
N VAL A 19 19.55 3.79 23.17
CA VAL A 19 20.05 2.47 22.76
C VAL A 19 20.33 1.64 24.01
N GLY A 20 20.04 0.34 23.96
CA GLY A 20 20.14 -0.57 25.10
C GLY A 20 18.92 -0.53 26.05
N GLN A 21 17.99 0.40 25.86
CA GLN A 21 16.79 0.48 26.69
C GLN A 21 15.87 -0.71 26.40
N LYS A 22 15.46 -1.41 27.46
CA LYS A 22 14.46 -2.49 27.40
C LYS A 22 13.05 -1.92 27.44
N LEU A 23 12.19 -2.46 26.61
CA LEU A 23 10.79 -2.12 26.49
C LEU A 23 9.96 -3.39 26.65
N CYS A 24 8.88 -3.31 27.41
CA CYS A 24 7.91 -4.40 27.52
C CYS A 24 6.69 -4.06 26.64
N PHE A 25 6.38 -4.96 25.71
CA PHE A 25 5.22 -4.88 24.84
C PHE A 25 4.17 -5.87 25.33
N LYS A 26 2.92 -5.41 25.38
CA LYS A 26 1.75 -6.23 25.77
C LYS A 26 0.71 -6.19 24.67
N GLY A 27 0.18 -7.34 24.28
CA GLY A 27 -0.88 -7.45 23.27
C GLY A 27 -1.40 -8.88 23.17
N ASN A 28 -2.67 -9.03 22.80
CA ASN A 28 -3.33 -10.34 22.59
C ASN A 28 -3.14 -11.32 23.77
N GLY A 29 -3.23 -10.81 25.03
CA GLY A 29 -3.03 -11.61 26.23
C GLY A 29 -1.58 -12.09 26.48
N ARG A 30 -0.61 -11.60 25.71
CA ARG A 30 0.81 -11.96 25.78
C ARG A 30 1.65 -10.74 26.10
N SER A 31 2.87 -10.99 26.58
CA SER A 31 3.88 -9.94 26.76
C SER A 31 5.22 -10.42 26.23
N ALA A 32 6.05 -9.48 25.75
CA ALA A 32 7.42 -9.74 25.39
C ALA A 32 8.29 -8.51 25.61
N GLU A 33 9.57 -8.73 25.85
CA GLU A 33 10.58 -7.69 25.93
C GLU A 33 11.26 -7.52 24.57
N ALA A 34 11.66 -6.27 24.30
CA ALA A 34 12.58 -5.95 23.22
C ALA A 34 13.57 -4.89 23.68
N GLU A 35 14.74 -4.86 23.08
CA GLU A 35 15.77 -3.86 23.31
C GLU A 35 15.86 -2.89 22.14
N ILE A 36 16.10 -1.61 22.42
CA ILE A 36 16.39 -0.61 21.39
C ILE A 36 17.81 -0.81 20.90
N ALA A 37 17.96 -1.43 19.73
CA ALA A 37 19.25 -1.67 19.10
C ALA A 37 19.82 -0.43 18.40
N ALA A 38 18.95 0.49 17.89
CA ALA A 38 19.39 1.74 17.27
C ALA A 38 18.26 2.79 17.26
N LEU A 39 18.66 4.06 17.28
CA LEU A 39 17.79 5.22 17.00
C LEU A 39 17.97 5.63 15.54
N LEU A 40 16.90 5.62 14.75
CA LEU A 40 16.93 5.83 13.29
C LEU A 40 16.45 7.24 12.87
N GLY A 41 16.17 8.13 13.85
CA GLY A 41 15.60 9.45 13.60
C GLY A 41 14.08 9.43 13.31
N ASP A 42 13.44 10.60 13.37
CA ASP A 42 12.00 10.80 13.12
C ASP A 42 11.06 9.88 13.91
N GLY A 43 11.43 9.53 15.16
CA GLY A 43 10.68 8.60 16.01
C GLY A 43 10.80 7.14 15.59
N ARG A 44 11.68 6.83 14.63
CA ARG A 44 11.98 5.46 14.24
C ARG A 44 13.09 4.88 15.10
N VAL A 45 12.90 3.64 15.49
CA VAL A 45 13.87 2.86 16.24
C VAL A 45 14.03 1.49 15.62
N ARG A 46 15.14 0.84 15.89
CA ARG A 46 15.34 -0.57 15.63
C ARG A 46 15.20 -1.33 16.94
N LEU A 47 14.25 -2.25 16.97
CA LEU A 47 14.00 -3.12 18.12
C LEU A 47 14.55 -4.50 17.84
N ALA A 48 15.23 -5.07 18.82
CA ALA A 48 15.68 -6.46 18.84
C ALA A 48 14.75 -7.28 19.74
N PHE A 49 14.19 -8.37 19.20
CA PHE A 49 13.35 -9.33 19.91
C PHE A 49 14.06 -10.68 20.00
N ALA A 50 13.65 -11.52 20.97
CA ALA A 50 14.18 -12.87 21.13
C ALA A 50 13.79 -13.81 19.96
N ALA A 51 12.68 -13.54 19.26
CA ALA A 51 12.28 -14.30 18.08
C ALA A 51 11.51 -13.41 17.07
N ARG A 52 11.61 -13.74 15.79
CA ARG A 52 11.01 -13.00 14.67
C ARG A 52 9.48 -12.91 14.74
N THR A 53 8.85 -13.95 15.27
CA THR A 53 7.40 -14.08 15.32
C THR A 53 6.74 -13.26 16.44
N ILE A 54 7.52 -12.82 17.43
CA ILE A 54 7.01 -12.11 18.62
C ILE A 54 6.20 -10.85 18.26
N PRO A 55 6.70 -9.92 17.43
CA PRO A 55 5.94 -8.71 17.08
C PRO A 55 4.57 -9.01 16.45
N HIS A 56 4.51 -10.03 15.59
CA HIS A 56 3.27 -10.44 14.92
C HIS A 56 2.28 -11.08 15.89
N ALA A 57 2.77 -11.84 16.87
CA ALA A 57 1.93 -12.49 17.88
C ALA A 57 1.33 -11.50 18.89
N LEU A 58 2.02 -10.39 19.14
CA LEU A 58 1.57 -9.30 20.03
C LEU A 58 0.74 -8.25 19.31
N GLY A 59 0.95 -8.09 17.98
CA GLY A 59 0.40 -7.02 17.18
C GLY A 59 -1.10 -7.16 16.95
N GLU A 60 -1.75 -6.01 16.86
CA GLU A 60 -3.12 -5.89 16.32
C GLU A 60 -3.06 -5.49 14.84
N MET A 61 -4.16 -5.72 14.11
CA MET A 61 -4.29 -5.27 12.73
C MET A 61 -4.14 -3.74 12.65
N PRO A 62 -3.16 -3.21 11.90
CA PRO A 62 -2.95 -1.78 11.78
C PRO A 62 -4.04 -1.17 10.89
N LEU A 63 -5.11 -0.68 11.49
CA LEU A 63 -6.15 0.04 10.76
C LEU A 63 -5.71 1.48 10.47
N PRO A 64 -6.11 2.05 9.32
CA PRO A 64 -5.87 3.45 9.02
C PRO A 64 -6.43 4.40 10.09
N PRO A 65 -5.75 5.53 10.36
CA PRO A 65 -6.12 6.45 11.48
C PRO A 65 -7.51 7.08 11.37
N TYR A 66 -8.11 7.07 10.18
CA TYR A 66 -9.47 7.59 9.96
C TYR A 66 -10.57 6.59 10.33
N ILE A 67 -10.23 5.32 10.54
CA ILE A 67 -11.13 4.33 11.14
C ILE A 67 -11.12 4.57 12.64
N ARG A 68 -12.11 5.33 13.11
CA ARG A 68 -12.20 5.79 14.51
C ARG A 68 -12.77 4.70 15.41
N ARG A 69 -11.98 3.67 15.65
CA ARG A 69 -12.26 2.62 16.64
C ARG A 69 -11.09 2.50 17.61
N PRO A 70 -11.34 2.27 18.91
CA PRO A 70 -10.25 2.17 19.92
C PRO A 70 -9.36 0.95 19.69
N ARG A 71 -9.88 -0.12 19.07
CA ARG A 71 -9.14 -1.34 18.71
C ARG A 71 -9.68 -1.94 17.43
N ALA A 72 -8.83 -2.74 16.76
CA ALA A 72 -9.28 -3.60 15.68
C ALA A 72 -10.24 -4.67 16.22
N GLU A 73 -11.28 -4.98 15.46
CA GLU A 73 -12.19 -6.08 15.75
C GLU A 73 -11.61 -7.40 15.20
N ALA A 74 -12.00 -8.53 15.76
CA ALA A 74 -11.54 -9.84 15.27
C ALA A 74 -11.84 -10.05 13.77
N ALA A 75 -12.95 -9.50 13.29
CA ALA A 75 -13.33 -9.55 11.89
C ALA A 75 -12.41 -8.74 10.97
N ASP A 76 -11.70 -7.72 11.47
CA ASP A 76 -10.81 -6.90 10.65
C ASP A 76 -9.63 -7.70 10.13
N ALA A 77 -9.14 -8.69 10.86
CA ALA A 77 -8.05 -9.56 10.43
C ALA A 77 -8.37 -10.27 9.09
N ALA A 78 -9.64 -10.65 8.89
CA ALA A 78 -10.11 -11.23 7.64
C ALA A 78 -10.61 -10.18 6.64
N ARG A 79 -11.31 -9.14 7.10
CA ARG A 79 -11.98 -8.16 6.23
C ARG A 79 -11.06 -7.08 5.72
N TYR A 80 -9.97 -6.75 6.44
CA TYR A 80 -8.95 -5.79 6.01
C TYR A 80 -7.74 -6.46 5.36
N GLN A 81 -7.99 -7.59 4.66
CA GLN A 81 -6.98 -8.32 3.91
C GLN A 81 -7.55 -8.83 2.60
N THR A 82 -6.76 -8.80 1.54
CA THR A 82 -7.17 -9.34 0.24
C THR A 82 -7.06 -10.88 0.23
N VAL A 83 -7.90 -11.52 -0.58
CA VAL A 83 -7.88 -12.99 -0.75
C VAL A 83 -6.57 -13.50 -1.37
N PHE A 84 -5.79 -12.62 -1.99
CA PHE A 84 -4.49 -12.93 -2.60
C PHE A 84 -3.28 -12.45 -1.78
N ALA A 85 -3.47 -12.03 -0.53
CA ALA A 85 -2.36 -11.63 0.34
C ALA A 85 -1.49 -12.84 0.71
N ARG A 86 -0.17 -12.78 0.43
CA ARG A 86 0.77 -13.89 0.68
C ARG A 86 2.02 -13.44 1.44
N ALA A 87 2.50 -12.23 1.19
CA ALA A 87 3.77 -11.75 1.73
C ALA A 87 3.52 -10.71 2.84
N PRO A 88 3.89 -10.99 4.10
CA PRO A 88 3.81 -10.00 5.17
C PRO A 88 4.86 -8.89 4.96
N GLY A 89 4.60 -7.69 5.52
CA GLY A 89 5.58 -6.59 5.49
C GLY A 89 5.00 -5.22 5.13
N SER A 90 3.72 -5.13 4.81
CA SER A 90 3.01 -3.86 4.61
C SER A 90 2.29 -3.42 5.88
N VAL A 91 2.25 -2.10 6.11
CA VAL A 91 1.42 -1.49 7.15
C VAL A 91 -0.03 -1.29 6.69
N ALA A 92 -0.26 -1.24 5.38
CA ALA A 92 -1.57 -1.06 4.78
C ALA A 92 -1.90 -2.18 3.80
N ALA A 93 -3.15 -2.67 3.85
CA ALA A 93 -3.68 -3.55 2.80
C ALA A 93 -3.90 -2.77 1.49
N PRO A 94 -3.80 -3.42 0.32
CA PRO A 94 -4.17 -2.81 -0.96
C PRO A 94 -5.70 -2.76 -1.09
N THR A 95 -6.31 -1.72 -0.52
CA THR A 95 -7.76 -1.66 -0.25
C THR A 95 -8.64 -1.75 -1.50
N ALA A 96 -8.18 -1.30 -2.67
CA ALA A 96 -8.86 -1.56 -3.92
C ALA A 96 -8.99 -3.07 -4.24
N GLY A 97 -8.03 -3.88 -3.79
CA GLY A 97 -8.06 -5.33 -3.92
C GLY A 97 -9.12 -6.02 -3.05
N LEU A 98 -9.65 -5.35 -2.02
CA LEU A 98 -10.73 -5.88 -1.19
C LEU A 98 -12.03 -6.06 -1.97
N HIS A 99 -12.20 -5.36 -3.09
CA HIS A 99 -13.34 -5.51 -4.00
C HIS A 99 -13.25 -6.76 -4.88
N LEU A 100 -12.09 -7.43 -4.93
CA LEU A 100 -11.84 -8.63 -5.72
C LEU A 100 -11.91 -9.88 -4.83
N GLY A 101 -13.12 -10.37 -4.59
CA GLY A 101 -13.32 -11.67 -3.93
C GLY A 101 -13.06 -12.85 -4.87
N GLU A 102 -12.90 -14.06 -4.30
CA GLU A 102 -12.60 -15.28 -5.08
C GLU A 102 -13.60 -15.56 -6.21
N ALA A 103 -14.89 -15.34 -5.98
CA ALA A 103 -15.92 -15.53 -7.01
C ALA A 103 -15.71 -14.62 -8.22
N LEU A 104 -15.36 -13.32 -7.99
CA LEU A 104 -15.08 -12.38 -9.05
C LEU A 104 -13.79 -12.73 -9.79
N LEU A 105 -12.73 -13.08 -9.07
CA LEU A 105 -11.46 -13.52 -9.68
C LEU A 105 -11.67 -14.76 -10.56
N THR A 106 -12.48 -15.71 -10.11
CA THR A 106 -12.84 -16.91 -10.90
C THR A 106 -13.63 -16.54 -12.15
N ALA A 107 -14.62 -15.64 -12.03
CA ALA A 107 -15.41 -15.16 -13.16
C ALA A 107 -14.58 -14.40 -14.20
N LEU A 108 -13.60 -13.61 -13.75
CA LEU A 108 -12.66 -12.91 -14.65
C LEU A 108 -11.80 -13.90 -15.43
N ARG A 109 -11.23 -14.93 -14.75
CA ARG A 109 -10.44 -15.99 -15.40
C ARG A 109 -11.27 -16.76 -16.42
N ALA A 110 -12.51 -17.11 -16.08
CA ALA A 110 -13.43 -17.81 -16.98
C ALA A 110 -13.74 -17.00 -18.26
N ARG A 111 -13.59 -15.68 -18.21
CA ARG A 111 -13.73 -14.78 -19.37
C ARG A 111 -12.41 -14.52 -20.11
N GLY A 112 -11.35 -15.26 -19.80
CA GLY A 112 -10.04 -15.10 -20.42
C GLY A 112 -9.29 -13.86 -19.97
N ILE A 113 -9.70 -13.19 -18.88
CA ILE A 113 -9.00 -12.03 -18.34
C ILE A 113 -7.82 -12.53 -17.50
N GLY A 114 -6.61 -12.17 -17.92
CA GLY A 114 -5.38 -12.49 -17.22
C GLY A 114 -5.29 -11.75 -15.88
N ILE A 115 -4.91 -12.49 -14.82
CA ILE A 115 -4.68 -11.92 -13.49
C ILE A 115 -3.22 -12.11 -13.14
N ALA A 116 -2.53 -11.01 -12.87
CA ALA A 116 -1.13 -10.99 -12.50
C ALA A 116 -0.93 -10.27 -11.15
N GLU A 117 0.03 -10.75 -10.38
CA GLU A 117 0.28 -10.27 -9.03
C GLU A 117 1.65 -9.58 -8.96
N LEU A 118 1.73 -8.55 -8.14
CA LEU A 118 2.96 -7.87 -7.77
C LEU A 118 2.94 -7.51 -6.28
N VAL A 119 4.08 -7.14 -5.72
CA VAL A 119 4.21 -6.78 -4.31
C VAL A 119 4.71 -5.35 -4.17
N LEU A 120 4.05 -4.58 -3.31
CA LEU A 120 4.57 -3.33 -2.77
C LEU A 120 4.41 -3.34 -1.26
N HIS A 121 5.51 -3.17 -0.54
CA HIS A 121 5.50 -3.02 0.92
C HIS A 121 5.21 -1.58 1.28
N VAL A 122 3.94 -1.29 1.51
CA VAL A 122 3.46 0.05 1.85
C VAL A 122 3.93 0.43 3.25
N GLY A 123 4.66 1.52 3.35
CA GLY A 123 5.16 2.06 4.60
C GLY A 123 4.16 2.99 5.30
N ILE A 124 4.46 3.36 6.56
CA ILE A 124 3.67 4.30 7.38
C ILE A 124 3.48 5.67 6.70
N GLY A 125 4.40 6.03 5.79
CA GLY A 125 4.35 7.29 5.04
C GLY A 125 3.06 7.50 4.23
N THR A 126 2.41 6.43 3.80
CA THR A 126 1.17 6.49 3.00
C THR A 126 -0.01 7.14 3.75
N PHE A 127 -0.05 7.06 5.07
CA PHE A 127 -1.09 7.68 5.89
C PHE A 127 -0.73 9.08 6.39
N ARG A 128 0.46 9.58 6.06
CA ARG A 128 0.87 10.93 6.45
C ARG A 128 0.45 11.95 5.39
N PRO A 129 0.04 13.16 5.79
CA PRO A 129 -0.14 14.26 4.85
C PRO A 129 1.12 14.52 4.04
N LEU A 130 0.94 14.91 2.78
CA LEU A 130 2.06 15.33 1.93
C LEU A 130 2.81 16.49 2.55
N ARG A 131 4.13 16.40 2.59
CA ARG A 131 5.00 17.48 3.04
C ARG A 131 5.35 18.39 1.85
N PRO A 132 5.51 19.70 2.06
CA PRO A 132 5.93 20.62 1.00
C PRO A 132 7.20 20.19 0.27
N ALA A 133 8.18 19.64 1.00
CA ALA A 133 9.42 19.11 0.43
C ALA A 133 9.14 17.97 -0.59
N GLN A 134 8.24 17.04 -0.31
CA GLN A 134 7.90 15.96 -1.23
C GLN A 134 7.27 16.48 -2.55
N ILE A 135 6.47 17.55 -2.42
CA ILE A 135 5.86 18.21 -3.60
C ILE A 135 6.94 18.91 -4.42
N ALA A 136 7.85 19.62 -3.77
CA ALA A 136 8.96 20.34 -4.44
C ALA A 136 9.93 19.36 -5.12
N GLU A 137 10.34 18.31 -4.40
CA GLU A 137 11.26 17.28 -4.91
C GLU A 137 10.61 16.34 -5.94
N GLY A 138 9.27 16.30 -6.00
CA GLY A 138 8.56 15.39 -6.89
C GLY A 138 8.74 13.92 -6.52
N ARG A 139 8.97 13.60 -5.25
CA ARG A 139 9.26 12.24 -4.76
C ARG A 139 8.50 11.93 -3.47
N LEU A 140 8.03 10.68 -3.35
CA LEU A 140 7.45 10.14 -2.13
C LEU A 140 8.51 9.39 -1.29
N HIS A 141 8.12 8.93 -0.10
CA HIS A 141 8.95 7.99 0.64
C HIS A 141 9.20 6.73 -0.19
N ALA A 142 10.42 6.21 -0.14
CA ALA A 142 10.78 4.98 -0.82
C ALA A 142 10.05 3.79 -0.20
N GLU A 143 9.48 2.94 -1.05
CA GLU A 143 8.77 1.71 -0.68
C GLU A 143 9.32 0.56 -1.50
N ARG A 144 9.60 -0.58 -0.84
CA ARG A 144 10.11 -1.77 -1.51
C ARG A 144 9.03 -2.45 -2.33
N PHE A 145 9.40 -2.89 -3.53
CA PHE A 145 8.49 -3.60 -4.42
C PHE A 145 9.16 -4.78 -5.11
N GLU A 146 8.32 -5.65 -5.65
CA GLU A 146 8.68 -6.71 -6.57
C GLU A 146 7.66 -6.78 -7.71
N LEU A 147 8.16 -6.67 -8.96
CA LEU A 147 7.45 -7.05 -10.17
C LEU A 147 8.05 -8.37 -10.66
N PRO A 148 7.37 -9.53 -10.45
CA PRO A 148 7.87 -10.83 -10.87
C PRO A 148 8.01 -10.94 -12.38
N ALA A 149 8.94 -11.80 -12.85
CA ALA A 149 9.15 -12.04 -14.28
C ALA A 149 7.88 -12.56 -14.98
N ALA A 150 7.12 -13.45 -14.33
CA ALA A 150 5.87 -13.95 -14.86
C ALA A 150 4.83 -12.83 -15.06
N THR A 151 4.70 -11.93 -14.08
CA THR A 151 3.81 -10.77 -14.17
C THR A 151 4.25 -9.81 -15.29
N ALA A 152 5.54 -9.52 -15.40
CA ALA A 152 6.06 -8.67 -16.46
C ALA A 152 5.81 -9.29 -17.85
N ALA A 153 6.04 -10.59 -18.00
CA ALA A 153 5.77 -11.31 -19.25
C ALA A 153 4.29 -11.25 -19.63
N GLN A 154 3.38 -11.48 -18.68
CA GLN A 154 1.93 -11.45 -18.91
C GLN A 154 1.44 -10.04 -19.30
N VAL A 155 1.93 -8.99 -18.62
CA VAL A 155 1.62 -7.60 -18.96
C VAL A 155 2.09 -7.27 -20.39
N ASN A 156 3.32 -7.64 -20.72
CA ASN A 156 3.90 -7.38 -22.04
C ASN A 156 3.18 -8.16 -23.15
N GLU A 157 2.77 -9.40 -22.88
CA GLU A 157 1.97 -10.20 -23.82
C GLU A 157 0.60 -9.58 -24.06
N SER A 158 -0.11 -9.21 -22.99
CA SER A 158 -1.41 -8.52 -23.11
C SER A 158 -1.30 -7.29 -24.01
N ARG A 159 -0.27 -6.45 -23.80
CA ARG A 159 -0.07 -5.24 -24.61
C ARG A 159 0.26 -5.55 -26.07
N ARG A 160 1.10 -6.56 -26.34
CA ARG A 160 1.41 -6.98 -27.71
C ARG A 160 0.20 -7.49 -28.48
N SER A 161 -0.72 -8.13 -27.76
CA SER A 161 -1.98 -8.65 -28.31
C SER A 161 -3.10 -7.58 -28.40
N GLY A 162 -2.79 -6.30 -28.16
CA GLY A 162 -3.79 -5.22 -28.18
C GLY A 162 -4.71 -5.19 -26.96
N GLY A 163 -4.42 -5.96 -25.92
CA GLY A 163 -5.15 -5.96 -24.66
C GLY A 163 -4.81 -4.76 -23.79
N ARG A 164 -5.64 -4.54 -22.75
CA ARG A 164 -5.47 -3.44 -21.78
C ARG A 164 -4.92 -3.93 -20.46
N VAL A 165 -4.10 -3.10 -19.82
CA VAL A 165 -3.56 -3.31 -18.47
C VAL A 165 -4.40 -2.53 -17.47
N VAL A 166 -5.16 -3.24 -16.65
CA VAL A 166 -5.98 -2.67 -15.57
C VAL A 166 -5.23 -2.78 -14.26
N ALA A 167 -4.75 -1.67 -13.72
CA ALA A 167 -4.15 -1.65 -12.39
C ALA A 167 -5.23 -1.70 -11.30
N VAL A 168 -5.12 -2.64 -10.37
CA VAL A 168 -5.98 -2.70 -9.18
C VAL A 168 -5.21 -2.11 -8.00
N GLY A 169 -5.61 -0.89 -7.63
CA GLY A 169 -4.98 -0.06 -6.61
C GLY A 169 -3.86 0.84 -7.13
N THR A 170 -3.74 1.98 -6.48
CA THR A 170 -2.67 2.96 -6.73
C THR A 170 -1.28 2.37 -6.48
N THR A 171 -1.17 1.37 -5.61
CA THR A 171 0.06 0.60 -5.37
C THR A 171 0.50 -0.14 -6.61
N SER A 172 -0.41 -0.86 -7.28
CA SER A 172 -0.14 -1.57 -8.52
C SER A 172 0.27 -0.61 -9.64
N ALA A 173 -0.46 0.49 -9.81
CA ALA A 173 -0.12 1.51 -10.80
C ALA A 173 1.30 2.06 -10.57
N ARG A 174 1.67 2.39 -9.33
CA ARG A 174 3.02 2.91 -9.02
C ARG A 174 4.13 1.91 -9.33
N VAL A 175 3.93 0.62 -9.05
CA VAL A 175 4.94 -0.40 -9.38
C VAL A 175 5.07 -0.56 -10.89
N LEU A 176 3.96 -0.70 -11.60
CA LEU A 176 3.95 -0.86 -13.07
C LEU A 176 4.64 0.33 -13.75
N GLU A 177 4.28 1.56 -13.37
CA GLU A 177 4.89 2.77 -13.94
C GLU A 177 6.37 2.95 -13.53
N SER A 178 6.78 2.46 -12.35
CA SER A 178 8.18 2.44 -11.92
C SER A 178 9.03 1.43 -12.71
N CYS A 179 8.39 0.40 -13.26
CA CYS A 179 9.02 -0.66 -14.04
C CYS A 179 8.85 -0.46 -15.55
N ALA A 180 8.25 0.66 -15.98
CA ALA A 180 8.03 0.95 -17.39
C ALA A 180 9.35 0.98 -18.18
N ALA A 181 9.40 0.23 -19.26
CA ALA A 181 10.53 0.10 -20.17
C ALA A 181 10.08 0.35 -21.62
N ALA A 182 11.00 0.29 -22.57
CA ALA A 182 10.66 0.40 -23.97
C ALA A 182 9.70 -0.75 -24.38
N GLY A 183 8.49 -0.37 -24.79
CA GLY A 183 7.47 -1.31 -25.25
C GLY A 183 6.71 -2.07 -24.16
N GLY A 184 6.94 -1.84 -22.85
CA GLY A 184 6.23 -2.55 -21.80
C GLY A 184 6.78 -2.33 -20.41
N VAL A 185 6.97 -3.41 -19.64
CA VAL A 185 7.54 -3.41 -18.30
C VAL A 185 8.70 -4.41 -18.17
N ALA A 186 9.67 -4.09 -17.32
CA ALA A 186 10.76 -4.99 -16.98
C ALA A 186 10.55 -5.58 -15.58
N ALA A 187 10.76 -6.89 -15.43
CA ALA A 187 10.77 -7.54 -14.11
C ALA A 187 11.84 -6.90 -13.22
N ARG A 188 11.48 -6.57 -11.98
CA ARG A 188 12.38 -5.85 -11.10
C ARG A 188 12.00 -6.03 -9.63
N ARG A 189 13.04 -6.13 -8.77
CA ARG A 189 12.95 -5.91 -7.33
C ARG A 189 13.71 -4.64 -6.98
N GLY A 190 13.19 -3.83 -6.07
CA GLY A 190 13.85 -2.59 -5.67
C GLY A 190 12.99 -1.69 -4.82
N GLU A 191 13.30 -0.41 -4.85
CA GLU A 191 12.52 0.62 -4.18
C GLU A 191 11.97 1.62 -5.18
N THR A 192 10.78 2.15 -4.90
CA THR A 192 10.17 3.23 -5.68
C THR A 192 9.81 4.40 -4.79
N SER A 193 10.18 5.59 -5.23
CA SER A 193 9.72 6.87 -4.68
C SER A 193 8.85 7.63 -5.67
N LEU A 194 8.31 6.92 -6.67
CA LEU A 194 7.54 7.52 -7.78
C LEU A 194 6.32 8.28 -7.25
N PHE A 195 6.24 9.55 -7.60
CA PHE A 195 5.15 10.44 -7.30
C PHE A 195 4.37 10.79 -8.56
N LEU A 196 3.29 10.05 -8.82
CA LEU A 196 2.37 10.33 -9.91
C LEU A 196 1.44 11.49 -9.49
N ARG A 197 1.45 12.57 -10.25
CA ARG A 197 0.70 13.80 -10.00
C ARG A 197 0.26 14.42 -11.32
N PRO A 198 -0.67 15.39 -11.34
CA PRO A 198 -1.06 16.07 -12.58
C PRO A 198 0.15 16.49 -13.42
N GLY A 199 0.13 16.13 -14.71
CA GLY A 199 1.26 16.26 -15.62
C GLY A 199 2.13 15.01 -15.76
N SER A 200 1.97 13.99 -14.91
CA SER A 200 2.60 12.69 -15.10
C SER A 200 1.97 11.92 -16.27
N ARG A 201 2.78 11.20 -17.03
CA ARG A 201 2.30 10.33 -18.10
C ARG A 201 2.30 8.88 -17.62
N PHE A 202 1.17 8.21 -17.79
CA PHE A 202 1.06 6.76 -17.61
C PHE A 202 1.51 6.07 -18.90
N ARG A 203 2.39 5.09 -18.78
CA ARG A 203 3.03 4.40 -19.90
C ARG A 203 2.57 2.95 -20.00
N VAL A 204 2.05 2.40 -18.92
CA VAL A 204 1.72 0.99 -18.77
C VAL A 204 0.24 0.77 -18.45
N CYS A 205 -0.30 1.55 -17.52
CA CYS A 205 -1.67 1.37 -17.05
C CYS A 205 -2.66 2.03 -18.00
N ASP A 206 -3.59 1.25 -18.55
CA ASP A 206 -4.66 1.72 -19.44
C ASP A 206 -5.97 1.98 -18.68
N ALA A 207 -6.14 1.37 -17.50
CA ALA A 207 -7.25 1.61 -16.59
C ALA A 207 -6.80 1.43 -15.14
N LEU A 208 -7.53 2.05 -14.21
CA LEU A 208 -7.24 2.01 -12.78
C LEU A 208 -8.52 1.78 -11.98
N LEU A 209 -8.58 0.65 -11.26
CA LEU A 209 -9.58 0.41 -10.22
C LEU A 209 -9.01 0.87 -8.88
N THR A 210 -9.69 1.80 -8.19
CA THR A 210 -9.21 2.33 -6.93
C THR A 210 -10.36 2.82 -6.04
N ASN A 211 -10.09 2.99 -4.72
CA ASN A 211 -11.05 3.59 -3.79
C ASN A 211 -11.12 5.12 -3.95
N PHE A 212 -12.12 5.74 -3.34
CA PHE A 212 -12.15 7.18 -3.13
C PHE A 212 -11.15 7.57 -2.02
N HIS A 213 -10.25 8.48 -2.34
CA HIS A 213 -9.11 8.85 -1.48
C HIS A 213 -9.35 10.15 -0.69
N LEU A 214 -8.58 10.32 0.38
CA LEU A 214 -8.57 11.54 1.20
C LEU A 214 -8.15 12.78 0.40
N PRO A 215 -8.75 13.94 0.68
CA PRO A 215 -8.26 15.21 0.17
C PRO A 215 -6.81 15.45 0.60
N ARG A 216 -6.07 16.19 -0.21
CA ARG A 216 -4.65 16.56 0.03
C ARG A 216 -3.71 15.37 0.18
N SER A 217 -4.06 14.22 -0.41
CA SER A 217 -3.22 13.01 -0.41
C SER A 217 -2.52 12.80 -1.74
N SER A 218 -1.38 12.09 -1.71
CA SER A 218 -0.67 11.65 -2.92
C SER A 218 -1.54 10.74 -3.79
N LEU A 219 -2.47 10.02 -3.18
CA LEU A 219 -3.36 9.11 -3.87
C LEU A 219 -4.41 9.85 -4.71
N LEU A 220 -5.00 10.93 -4.17
CA LEU A 220 -5.91 11.79 -4.95
C LEU A 220 -5.16 12.46 -6.10
N LEU A 221 -3.92 12.91 -5.89
CA LEU A 221 -3.11 13.48 -6.96
C LEU A 221 -2.81 12.47 -8.07
N LEU A 222 -2.54 11.20 -7.74
CA LEU A 222 -2.37 10.13 -8.71
C LEU A 222 -3.62 9.90 -9.53
N VAL A 223 -4.80 9.85 -8.89
CA VAL A 223 -6.09 9.68 -9.58
C VAL A 223 -6.37 10.87 -10.51
N CYS A 224 -6.10 12.09 -10.06
CA CYS A 224 -6.20 13.29 -10.90
C CYS A 224 -5.18 13.30 -12.05
N ALA A 225 -4.00 12.70 -11.85
CA ALA A 225 -3.02 12.55 -12.92
C ALA A 225 -3.48 11.55 -13.98
N PHE A 226 -4.23 10.51 -13.59
CA PHE A 226 -4.71 9.45 -14.47
C PHE A 226 -5.89 9.92 -15.34
N ALA A 227 -6.92 10.50 -14.73
CA ALA A 227 -8.20 10.79 -15.39
C ALA A 227 -8.49 12.30 -15.54
N GLY A 228 -7.55 13.16 -15.16
CA GLY A 228 -7.78 14.61 -15.14
C GLY A 228 -8.40 15.09 -13.84
N ARG A 229 -8.04 16.32 -13.44
CA ARG A 229 -8.49 16.90 -12.16
C ARG A 229 -10.00 17.14 -12.14
N GLU A 230 -10.54 17.76 -13.18
CA GLU A 230 -11.95 18.17 -13.20
C GLU A 230 -12.91 16.98 -13.26
N PRO A 231 -12.73 15.96 -14.15
CA PRO A 231 -13.56 14.77 -14.15
C PRO A 231 -13.52 14.02 -12.80
N VAL A 232 -12.36 13.93 -12.18
CA VAL A 232 -12.21 13.27 -10.86
C VAL A 232 -12.99 14.03 -9.79
N LEU A 233 -12.87 15.36 -9.72
CA LEU A 233 -13.61 16.14 -8.73
C LEU A 233 -15.11 16.11 -8.96
N ALA A 234 -15.57 16.10 -10.21
CA ALA A 234 -16.98 15.92 -10.56
C ALA A 234 -17.50 14.54 -10.12
N ALA A 235 -16.72 13.47 -10.37
CA ALA A 235 -17.05 12.12 -9.90
C ALA A 235 -17.14 12.04 -8.37
N TYR A 236 -16.23 12.72 -7.65
CA TYR A 236 -16.27 12.79 -6.19
C TYR A 236 -17.51 13.52 -5.67
N ALA A 237 -17.88 14.65 -6.29
CA ALA A 237 -19.09 15.39 -5.94
C ALA A 237 -20.34 14.53 -6.15
N GLU A 238 -20.41 13.80 -7.26
CA GLU A 238 -21.51 12.89 -7.56
C GLU A 238 -21.56 11.70 -6.60
N ALA A 239 -20.41 11.12 -6.26
CA ALA A 239 -20.31 10.05 -5.28
C ALA A 239 -20.81 10.49 -3.90
N ILE A 240 -20.45 11.71 -3.45
CA ILE A 240 -20.97 12.30 -2.20
C ILE A 240 -22.48 12.46 -2.28
N ARG A 241 -23.00 13.02 -3.37
CA ARG A 241 -24.44 13.23 -3.58
C ARG A 241 -25.24 11.92 -3.53
N ARG A 242 -24.66 10.83 -4.02
CA ARG A 242 -25.26 9.48 -4.02
C ARG A 242 -24.99 8.68 -2.74
N GLY A 243 -24.30 9.23 -1.76
CA GLY A 243 -24.01 8.55 -0.49
C GLY A 243 -22.99 7.41 -0.60
N TYR A 244 -22.08 7.45 -1.59
CA TYR A 244 -20.98 6.50 -1.67
C TYR A 244 -20.08 6.61 -0.44
N ARG A 245 -19.53 5.47 -0.02
CA ARG A 245 -18.60 5.39 1.09
C ARG A 245 -17.18 5.62 0.59
N PHE A 246 -16.38 6.30 1.39
CA PHE A 246 -15.02 6.69 1.04
C PHE A 246 -13.98 5.89 1.83
N TYR A 247 -12.75 5.91 1.37
CA TYR A 247 -11.54 5.35 1.97
C TYR A 247 -11.50 3.82 1.92
N SER A 248 -10.79 3.18 2.87
CA SER A 248 -10.41 1.76 2.82
C SER A 248 -11.58 0.77 2.77
N TYR A 249 -12.61 1.00 3.56
CA TYR A 249 -13.84 0.19 3.54
C TYR A 249 -14.96 0.81 2.71
N GLY A 250 -14.62 1.80 1.90
CA GLY A 250 -15.55 2.48 1.03
C GLY A 250 -15.69 1.80 -0.32
N ASP A 251 -16.41 2.48 -1.18
CA ASP A 251 -16.68 2.04 -2.55
C ASP A 251 -15.46 2.29 -3.46
N ALA A 252 -15.48 1.76 -4.67
CA ALA A 252 -14.42 1.91 -5.65
C ALA A 252 -14.92 2.63 -6.90
N MET A 253 -13.97 3.18 -7.66
CA MET A 253 -14.16 3.74 -8.99
C MET A 253 -13.24 3.03 -9.99
N LEU A 254 -13.73 2.84 -11.21
CA LEU A 254 -12.95 2.40 -12.36
C LEU A 254 -12.71 3.59 -13.27
N LEU A 255 -11.46 3.92 -13.48
CA LEU A 255 -10.99 4.99 -14.37
C LEU A 255 -10.45 4.36 -15.67
N GLN A 256 -10.82 4.88 -16.81
CA GLN A 256 -10.38 4.41 -18.13
C GLN A 256 -10.38 5.51 -19.17
#